data_1b172ca333b2b8086330d258b638a0dd
#
_entry.id   1b172ca333b2b8086330d258b638a0dd
#
_cell.length_a   1.000
_cell.length_b   1.000
_cell.length_c   1.000
_cell.angle_alpha   90.00
_cell.angle_beta   90.00
_cell.angle_gamma   90.00
#
_symmetry.space_group_name_H-M   'P 1'
#
loop_
_entity.id
_entity.type
_entity.pdbx_description
1 polymer ?
#
loop_
_entity_poly.entity_id
_entity_poly.type
_entity_poly.pdbx_seq_one_letter_code
_entity_poly.pdbx_strand_id
1 'polypeptide(L)' 'MGGKSVSKQDVIEVQGVVTDSYPNAMFEVTLENGHKVLATISGKLRMNFIRVLTGDKVTVELSPYDLTRGRITWRAKS' A
#
# COMPACT_ATOMS: atom_id res chain seq x y z
N MET A 1 -24.93 -5.60 12.83
CA MET A 1 -24.36 -5.49 12.77
C MET A 1 -23.51 -5.87 12.49
N GLY A 2 -23.50 -5.89 12.35
CA GLY A 2 -22.78 -6.45 11.95
C GLY A 2 -21.61 -6.45 12.26
N GLY A 3 -21.34 -6.42 12.86
CA GLY A 3 -20.24 -6.29 13.22
C GLY A 3 -19.26 -7.00 12.66
N LYS A 4 -19.38 -7.55 12.20
CA LYS A 4 -18.61 -8.04 11.75
C LYS A 4 -17.51 -7.91 11.29
N SER A 5 -17.00 -8.25 10.76
CA SER A 5 -15.94 -8.02 9.99
C SER A 5 -15.22 -6.81 10.27
N VAL A 6 -15.16 -6.50 11.35
CA VAL A 6 -14.65 -5.29 11.80
C VAL A 6 -13.22 -5.09 11.42
N SER A 7 -12.41 -6.12 11.46
CA SER A 7 -11.01 -5.97 11.23
C SER A 7 -10.70 -5.43 9.84
N LYS A 8 -11.51 -5.75 8.89
CA LYS A 8 -11.28 -5.24 7.55
C LYS A 8 -11.60 -3.78 7.44
N GLN A 9 -12.46 -3.30 8.26
CA GLN A 9 -12.86 -1.91 8.20
C GLN A 9 -11.90 -1.01 8.92
N ASP A 10 -10.91 -1.60 9.57
CA ASP A 10 -9.97 -0.81 10.32
C ASP A 10 -8.77 -0.38 9.50
N VAL A 11 -8.79 -0.63 8.20
CA VAL A 11 -7.69 -0.18 7.35
C VAL A 11 -8.05 1.15 6.72
N ILE A 12 -7.04 1.95 6.51
CA ILE A 12 -7.18 3.24 5.85
C ILE A 12 -6.59 3.09 4.46
N GLU A 13 -7.40 3.32 3.45
CA GLU A 13 -6.95 3.18 2.08
C GLU A 13 -6.57 4.55 1.53
N VAL A 14 -5.33 4.67 1.09
CA VAL A 14 -4.82 5.94 0.58
C VAL A 14 -4.04 5.69 -0.69
N GLN A 15 -3.87 6.73 -1.47
CA GLN A 15 -3.10 6.64 -2.70
C GLN A 15 -1.81 7.41 -2.56
N GLY A 16 -0.78 6.90 -3.23
CA GLY A 16 0.50 7.55 -3.23
C GLY A 16 1.31 7.11 -4.43
N VAL A 17 2.54 7.58 -4.48
CA VAL A 17 3.47 7.27 -5.55
C VAL A 17 4.67 6.56 -4.96
N VAL A 18 5.10 5.48 -5.61
CA VAL A 18 6.30 4.76 -5.19
C VAL A 18 7.52 5.63 -5.47
N THR A 19 8.25 5.97 -4.43
CA THR A 19 9.41 6.84 -4.55
C THR A 19 10.72 6.10 -4.38
N ASP A 20 10.67 4.87 -3.85
CA ASP A 20 11.88 4.07 -3.70
C ASP A 20 11.50 2.61 -3.59
N SER A 21 12.43 1.72 -3.90
CA SER A 21 12.19 0.30 -3.77
C SER A 21 13.41 -0.34 -3.10
N TYR A 22 13.13 -1.38 -2.32
CA TYR A 22 14.15 -2.07 -1.54
C TYR A 22 14.21 -3.54 -1.93
N PRO A 23 15.34 -4.20 -1.71
CA PRO A 23 15.51 -5.57 -2.22
C PRO A 23 14.58 -6.61 -1.61
N ASN A 24 14.00 -6.35 -0.46
CA ASN A 24 13.13 -7.32 0.20
C ASN A 24 11.66 -7.12 -0.13
N ALA A 25 11.37 -6.63 -1.31
CA ALA A 25 10.01 -6.39 -1.79
C ALA A 25 9.26 -5.34 -0.97
N MET A 26 9.98 -4.40 -0.42
CA MET A 26 9.40 -3.27 0.27
C MET A 26 9.60 -2.02 -0.55
N PHE A 27 8.66 -1.09 -0.42
CA PHE A 27 8.65 0.13 -1.23
C PHE A 27 8.36 1.32 -0.35
N GLU A 28 9.00 2.42 -0.66
CA GLU A 28 8.66 3.68 -0.04
C GLU A 28 7.62 4.36 -0.90
N VAL A 29 6.49 4.69 -0.31
CA VAL A 29 5.39 5.36 -1.00
C VAL A 29 5.18 6.71 -0.37
N THR A 30 5.18 7.75 -1.19
CA THR A 30 4.88 9.11 -0.72
C THR A 30 3.42 9.40 -1.01
N LEU A 31 2.67 9.67 0.04
CA LEU A 31 1.24 9.97 -0.08
C LEU A 31 1.05 11.41 -0.55
N GLU A 32 -0.18 11.72 -0.91
CA GLU A 32 -0.50 13.03 -1.43
C GLU A 32 -0.21 14.16 -0.45
N ASN A 33 -0.29 13.83 0.83
CA ASN A 33 -0.02 14.83 1.86
C ASN A 33 1.47 14.94 2.21
N GLY A 34 2.32 14.23 1.46
CA GLY A 34 3.75 14.25 1.71
C GLY A 34 4.24 13.24 2.72
N HIS A 35 3.33 12.50 3.33
CA HIS A 35 3.69 11.48 4.31
C HIS A 35 4.30 10.27 3.61
N LYS A 36 5.39 9.75 4.14
CA LYS A 36 6.05 8.59 3.55
C LYS A 36 5.72 7.34 4.32
N VAL A 37 5.42 6.28 3.59
CA VAL A 37 5.00 5.01 4.15
C VAL A 37 5.88 3.92 3.59
N LEU A 38 6.27 2.99 4.45
CA LEU A 38 6.97 1.80 4.00
C LEU A 38 5.93 0.72 3.72
N ALA A 39 5.85 0.28 2.48
CA ALA A 39 4.79 -0.62 2.05
C ALA A 39 5.34 -1.91 1.51
N THR A 40 4.59 -3.00 1.71
CA THR A 40 4.90 -4.27 1.10
C THR A 40 3.86 -4.54 0.03
N ILE A 41 4.13 -5.50 -0.86
CA ILE A 41 3.18 -5.90 -1.88
C ILE A 41 2.24 -6.94 -1.29
N SER A 42 0.94 -6.76 -1.52
CA SER A 42 -0.03 -7.74 -1.06
C SER A 42 0.15 -9.06 -1.82
N GLY A 43 -0.28 -10.15 -1.20
CA GLY A 43 -0.16 -11.45 -1.84
C GLY A 43 -0.92 -11.52 -3.15
N LYS A 44 -2.03 -10.82 -3.25
CA LYS A 44 -2.82 -10.80 -4.46
C LYS A 44 -2.06 -10.22 -5.64
N LEU A 45 -1.34 -9.13 -5.42
CA LEU A 45 -0.53 -8.53 -6.46
C LEU A 45 0.64 -9.43 -6.84
N ARG A 46 1.23 -10.09 -5.86
CA ARG A 46 2.32 -11.01 -6.13
C ARG A 46 1.86 -12.17 -7.00
N MET A 47 0.71 -12.71 -6.71
CA MET A 47 0.18 -13.84 -7.46
C MET A 47 -0.12 -13.49 -8.90
N ASN A 48 -0.44 -12.23 -9.16
CA ASN A 48 -0.72 -11.76 -10.50
C ASN A 48 0.53 -11.27 -11.22
N PHE A 49 1.68 -11.43 -10.61
CA PHE A 49 2.96 -11.02 -11.19
C PHE A 49 2.99 -9.54 -11.56
N ILE A 50 2.28 -8.74 -10.81
CA ILE A 50 2.26 -7.31 -11.05
C ILE A 50 3.54 -6.72 -10.48
N ARG A 51 4.29 -6.04 -11.32
CA ARG A 51 5.54 -5.42 -10.92
C ARG A 51 5.29 -3.97 -10.55
N VAL A 52 5.77 -3.58 -9.40
CA VAL A 52 5.67 -2.21 -8.92
C VAL A 52 7.02 -1.54 -9.10
N LEU A 53 7.02 -0.39 -9.75
CA LEU A 53 8.24 0.36 -10.03
C LEU A 53 8.16 1.74 -9.42
N THR A 54 9.31 2.37 -9.22
CA THR A 54 9.32 3.75 -8.76
C THR A 54 8.60 4.63 -9.77
N GLY A 55 7.80 5.55 -9.26
CA GLY A 55 6.98 6.42 -10.09
C GLY A 55 5.58 5.91 -10.31
N ASP A 56 5.29 4.65 -9.94
CA ASP A 56 3.95 4.11 -10.11
C ASP A 56 3.02 4.66 -9.04
N LYS A 57 1.78 4.91 -9.44
CA LYS A 57 0.75 5.25 -8.47
C LYS A 57 0.17 3.97 -7.92
N VAL A 58 0.02 3.92 -6.62
CA VAL A 58 -0.46 2.73 -5.93
C VAL A 58 -1.47 3.12 -4.88
N THR A 59 -2.32 2.16 -4.55
CA THR A 59 -3.21 2.28 -3.41
C THR A 59 -2.62 1.45 -2.28
N VAL A 60 -2.51 2.06 -1.12
CA VAL A 60 -1.89 1.45 0.05
C VAL A 60 -2.91 1.37 1.16
N GLU A 61 -2.96 0.23 1.82
CA GLU A 61 -3.76 0.07 3.02
C GLU A 61 -2.89 0.28 4.23
N LEU A 62 -3.30 1.18 5.10
CA LEU A 62 -2.60 1.48 6.33
C LEU A 62 -3.42 1.01 7.52
N SER A 63 -2.72 0.57 8.56
CA SER A 63 -3.38 0.32 9.83
C SER A 63 -3.53 1.64 10.58
N PRO A 64 -4.68 1.91 11.18
CA PRO A 64 -4.80 3.13 12.00
C PRO A 64 -3.87 3.11 13.20
N TYR A 65 -3.34 1.95 13.55
CA TYR A 65 -2.42 1.84 14.67
C TYR A 65 -0.97 2.08 14.25
N ASP A 66 -0.69 2.06 12.95
CA ASP A 66 0.66 2.28 12.48
C ASP A 66 0.59 2.87 11.07
N LEU A 67 0.59 4.18 10.99
CA LEU A 67 0.46 4.88 9.72
C LEU A 67 1.78 4.98 8.96
N THR A 68 2.85 4.40 9.50
CA THR A 68 4.14 4.41 8.82
C THR A 68 4.35 3.18 7.97
N ARG A 69 3.48 2.19 8.08
CA ARG A 69 3.58 0.96 7.32
C ARG A 69 2.27 0.64 6.66
N GLY A 70 2.37 0.04 5.49
CA GLY A 70 1.18 -0.30 4.74
C GLY A 70 1.41 -1.46 3.80
N ARG A 71 0.38 -1.73 3.01
CA ARG A 71 0.41 -2.80 2.04
C ARG A 71 -0.14 -2.26 0.72
N ILE A 72 0.61 -2.47 -0.34
CA ILE A 72 0.14 -2.06 -1.67
C ILE A 72 -0.87 -3.10 -2.13
N THR A 73 -2.10 -2.67 -2.37
CA THR A 73 -3.18 -3.56 -2.78
C THR A 73 -3.60 -3.34 -4.22
N TRP A 74 -3.17 -2.24 -4.81
CA TRP A 74 -3.56 -1.92 -6.17
C TRP A 74 -2.50 -1.03 -6.80
N ARG A 75 -2.21 -1.27 -8.06
CA ARG A 75 -1.31 -0.43 -8.83
C ARG A 75 -2.10 0.18 -9.98
N ALA A 76 -2.12 1.49 -10.04
CA ALA A 76 -2.77 2.17 -11.15
C ALA A 76 -1.90 2.05 -12.39
N LYS A 77 -2.52 1.68 -13.46
CA LYS A 77 -1.83 1.60 -14.71
C LYS A 77 -1.75 2.98 -15.32
N SER A 78 -0.59 3.42 -15.63
CA SER A 78 -0.45 4.76 -16.19
C SER A 78 -0.26 4.76 -17.69
#